data_63b4a2b518860f37e5e69ef37e4bbbda
#
_entry.id   63b4a2b518860f37e5e69ef37e4bbbda
#
_cell.length_a   1.000
_cell.length_b   1.000
_cell.length_c   1.000
_cell.angle_alpha   90.00
_cell.angle_beta   90.00
_cell.angle_gamma   90.00
#
_symmetry.space_group_name_H-M   'P 1'
#
loop_
_entity.id
_entity.type
_entity.pdbx_description
1 polymer ?
#
loop_
_entity_poly.entity_id
_entity_poly.type
_entity_poly.pdbx_seq_one_letter_code
_entity_poly.pdbx_strand_id
1 'polypeptide(L)'
;MMASTAPLESTHEERADNSLEQYRVDLAAALRWAARLGLSEGVDNHFSMAVPGPDGEIQGDRFLINPYGWHWSEITASSLVLADDKGNVLEGSNTVEDTAFFIHSRVHLNVPSARVVLHNHMPYTTALTLLEDGRLEMCEQNALQFDGRIAYDDEYNGLALDSDEGDRVASKMGAASILFMACHGVVVTGESVARAFTDLYYLERASMFQVLARSTGGKLRQISAPVREATRGQMDKELPLIAERHFSALRRILDREEPDYRS
;
A
#
# COMPACT_ATOMS: atom_id res chain seq x y z
N MET A 1 -28.17 25.82 39.91
CA MET A 1 -27.71 24.44 39.76
C MET A 1 -27.62 24.19 38.27
N MET A 2 -26.41 24.23 37.72
CA MET A 2 -26.17 23.84 36.32
C MET A 2 -25.82 22.37 36.31
N ALA A 3 -26.64 21.59 35.63
CA ALA A 3 -26.36 20.16 35.42
C ALA A 3 -25.19 20.03 34.45
N SER A 4 -24.09 19.47 34.93
CA SER A 4 -22.96 19.01 34.10
C SER A 4 -23.39 17.76 33.36
N THR A 5 -23.62 17.87 32.06
CA THR A 5 -23.75 16.69 31.20
C THR A 5 -22.35 16.18 30.88
N ALA A 6 -21.91 15.12 31.54
CA ALA A 6 -20.75 14.36 31.14
C ALA A 6 -21.00 13.82 29.71
N PRO A 7 -19.97 13.81 28.82
CA PRO A 7 -20.10 13.17 27.53
C PRO A 7 -20.36 11.66 27.74
N LEU A 8 -21.35 11.10 27.04
CA LEU A 8 -21.58 9.66 26.97
C LEU A 8 -20.32 9.01 26.41
N GLU A 9 -19.68 8.12 27.17
CA GLU A 9 -18.59 7.29 26.66
C GLU A 9 -19.16 6.37 25.58
N SER A 10 -18.63 6.45 24.35
CA SER A 10 -19.01 5.56 23.25
C SER A 10 -18.73 4.09 23.61
N THR A 11 -19.63 3.20 23.23
CA THR A 11 -19.48 1.75 23.45
C THR A 11 -18.30 1.20 22.65
N HIS A 12 -17.84 0.00 23.00
CA HIS A 12 -16.75 -0.66 22.27
C HIS A 12 -17.13 -0.92 20.79
N GLU A 13 -18.40 -1.27 20.54
CA GLU A 13 -18.95 -1.47 19.20
C GLU A 13 -18.99 -0.17 18.38
N GLU A 14 -19.43 0.96 18.95
CA GLU A 14 -19.42 2.27 18.28
C GLU A 14 -18.00 2.74 17.94
N ARG A 15 -17.00 2.43 18.77
CA ARG A 15 -15.59 2.75 18.48
C ARG A 15 -15.03 1.88 17.38
N ALA A 16 -15.42 0.60 17.31
CA ALA A 16 -15.01 -0.34 16.26
C ALA A 16 -15.62 0.06 14.91
N ASP A 17 -16.90 0.41 14.87
CA ASP A 17 -17.58 0.89 13.66
C ASP A 17 -16.98 2.20 13.14
N ASN A 18 -16.73 3.18 14.01
CA ASN A 18 -16.08 4.43 13.62
C ASN A 18 -14.66 4.21 13.08
N SER A 19 -13.95 3.20 13.59
CA SER A 19 -12.62 2.88 13.09
C SER A 19 -12.66 2.18 11.73
N LEU A 20 -13.62 1.28 11.49
CA LEU A 20 -13.78 0.60 10.20
C LEU A 20 -14.18 1.61 9.10
N GLU A 21 -15.09 2.53 9.41
CA GLU A 21 -15.45 3.61 8.49
C GLU A 21 -14.24 4.48 8.14
N GLN A 22 -13.41 4.85 9.12
CA GLN A 22 -12.19 5.60 8.86
C GLN A 22 -11.20 4.82 7.99
N TYR A 23 -11.08 3.51 8.19
CA TYR A 23 -10.21 2.66 7.33
C TYR A 23 -10.71 2.63 5.89
N ARG A 24 -12.03 2.56 5.67
CA ARG A 24 -12.64 2.66 4.34
C ARG A 24 -12.31 4.01 3.69
N VAL A 25 -12.49 5.10 4.41
CA VAL A 25 -12.18 6.47 3.92
C VAL A 25 -10.70 6.59 3.54
N ASP A 26 -9.79 6.09 4.37
CA ASP A 26 -8.35 6.20 4.10
C ASP A 26 -7.95 5.35 2.88
N LEU A 27 -8.47 4.14 2.75
CA LEU A 27 -8.17 3.28 1.60
C LEU A 27 -8.76 3.86 0.30
N ALA A 28 -9.99 4.39 0.33
CA ALA A 28 -10.59 5.08 -0.81
C ALA A 28 -9.76 6.31 -1.22
N ALA A 29 -9.29 7.10 -0.26
CA ALA A 29 -8.40 8.23 -0.53
C ALA A 29 -7.11 7.81 -1.23
N ALA A 30 -6.49 6.70 -0.80
CA ALA A 30 -5.27 6.18 -1.41
C ALA A 30 -5.51 5.76 -2.87
N LEU A 31 -6.61 5.05 -3.15
CA LEU A 31 -7.00 4.63 -4.50
C LEU A 31 -7.26 5.83 -5.41
N ARG A 32 -8.04 6.83 -4.96
CA ARG A 32 -8.30 8.07 -5.71
C ARG A 32 -6.99 8.81 -6.05
N TRP A 33 -6.08 8.90 -5.10
CA TRP A 33 -4.79 9.53 -5.34
C TRP A 33 -3.89 8.73 -6.26
N ALA A 34 -3.89 7.41 -6.16
CA ALA A 34 -3.15 6.57 -7.10
C ALA A 34 -3.66 6.77 -8.53
N ALA A 35 -4.98 6.85 -8.75
CA ALA A 35 -5.55 7.18 -10.05
C ALA A 35 -5.11 8.57 -10.54
N ARG A 36 -5.19 9.61 -9.69
CA ARG A 36 -4.74 10.98 -10.03
C ARG A 36 -3.27 11.06 -10.43
N LEU A 37 -2.44 10.21 -9.85
CA LEU A 37 -1.00 10.15 -10.11
C LEU A 37 -0.64 9.24 -11.30
N GLY A 38 -1.63 8.58 -11.93
CA GLY A 38 -1.40 7.65 -13.04
C GLY A 38 -0.67 6.38 -12.61
N LEU A 39 -0.96 5.90 -11.40
CA LEU A 39 -0.34 4.68 -10.83
C LEU A 39 -1.24 3.45 -10.97
N SER A 40 -2.48 3.59 -11.44
CA SER A 40 -3.40 2.47 -11.67
C SER A 40 -3.20 1.86 -13.06
N GLU A 41 -3.44 0.56 -13.19
CA GLU A 41 -3.43 -0.16 -14.47
C GLU A 41 -4.88 -0.51 -14.86
N GLY A 42 -5.56 0.41 -15.55
CA GLY A 42 -6.97 0.22 -15.94
C GLY A 42 -7.88 0.00 -14.73
N VAL A 43 -8.46 -1.20 -14.64
CA VAL A 43 -9.29 -1.67 -13.51
C VAL A 43 -8.61 -2.79 -12.70
N ASP A 44 -7.40 -3.13 -13.11
CA ASP A 44 -6.54 -4.09 -12.43
C ASP A 44 -5.76 -3.41 -11.30
N ASN A 45 -5.00 -4.19 -10.56
CA ASN A 45 -4.28 -3.80 -9.35
C ASN A 45 -5.18 -3.61 -8.12
N HIS A 46 -4.56 -3.70 -6.94
CA HIS A 46 -5.33 -3.87 -5.72
C HIS A 46 -4.66 -3.20 -4.53
N PHE A 47 -5.48 -2.50 -3.74
CA PHE A 47 -5.07 -1.98 -2.44
C PHE A 47 -5.97 -2.59 -1.37
N SER A 48 -5.38 -3.10 -0.31
CA SER A 48 -6.11 -3.69 0.81
C SER A 48 -5.59 -3.25 2.16
N MET A 49 -6.42 -3.44 3.19
CA MET A 49 -6.09 -3.16 4.57
C MET A 49 -6.72 -4.19 5.49
N ALA A 50 -5.91 -4.91 6.26
CA ALA A 50 -6.40 -5.77 7.32
C ALA A 50 -7.11 -4.97 8.43
N VAL A 51 -8.27 -5.46 8.84
CA VAL A 51 -9.13 -4.80 9.83
C VAL A 51 -9.35 -5.70 11.05
N PRO A 52 -9.74 -5.13 12.21
CA PRO A 52 -10.01 -5.92 13.40
C PRO A 52 -11.11 -6.96 13.19
N GLY A 53 -10.94 -8.13 13.78
CA GLY A 53 -11.97 -9.14 13.92
C GLY A 53 -13.01 -8.77 14.97
N PRO A 54 -14.03 -9.66 15.20
CA PRO A 54 -15.03 -9.45 16.24
C PRO A 54 -14.45 -9.39 17.66
N ASP A 55 -13.25 -9.90 17.87
CA ASP A 55 -12.47 -9.84 19.11
C ASP A 55 -11.68 -8.53 19.28
N GLY A 56 -11.68 -7.65 18.25
CA GLY A 56 -10.94 -6.42 18.23
C GLY A 56 -9.48 -6.54 17.77
N GLU A 57 -9.01 -7.77 17.49
CA GLU A 57 -7.62 -8.02 17.09
C GLU A 57 -7.48 -8.04 15.56
N ILE A 58 -6.31 -7.63 15.07
CA ILE A 58 -5.97 -7.66 13.63
C ILE A 58 -5.10 -8.88 13.39
N GLN A 59 -5.69 -9.94 12.83
CA GLN A 59 -5.05 -11.22 12.56
C GLN A 59 -4.68 -11.44 11.09
N GLY A 60 -5.09 -10.50 10.20
CA GLY A 60 -4.89 -10.62 8.75
C GLY A 60 -5.90 -11.53 8.04
N ASP A 61 -6.84 -12.12 8.79
CA ASP A 61 -7.88 -13.04 8.32
C ASP A 61 -9.09 -12.33 7.69
N ARG A 62 -9.14 -11.00 7.78
CA ARG A 62 -10.15 -10.15 7.15
C ARG A 62 -9.56 -8.81 6.74
N PHE A 63 -9.97 -8.33 5.58
CA PHE A 63 -9.42 -7.10 5.00
C PHE A 63 -10.41 -6.38 4.09
N LEU A 64 -10.30 -5.05 4.06
CA LEU A 64 -10.91 -4.20 3.05
C LEU A 64 -10.09 -4.26 1.77
N ILE A 65 -10.76 -4.26 0.60
CA ILE A 65 -10.12 -4.25 -0.71
C ILE A 65 -10.99 -3.51 -1.72
N ASN A 66 -10.39 -2.93 -2.77
CA ASN A 66 -11.15 -2.32 -3.85
C ASN A 66 -11.97 -3.34 -4.64
N PRO A 67 -13.18 -2.98 -5.11
CA PRO A 67 -14.02 -3.85 -5.90
C PRO A 67 -13.40 -4.15 -7.28
N TYR A 68 -13.62 -5.36 -7.77
CA TYR A 68 -13.19 -5.77 -9.10
C TYR A 68 -13.93 -5.00 -10.20
N GLY A 69 -13.18 -4.56 -11.21
CA GLY A 69 -13.73 -3.91 -12.39
C GLY A 69 -14.10 -2.43 -12.23
N TRP A 70 -13.79 -1.82 -11.07
CA TRP A 70 -14.00 -0.40 -10.83
C TRP A 70 -12.72 0.39 -11.09
N HIS A 71 -12.82 1.49 -11.84
CA HIS A 71 -11.69 2.40 -11.98
C HIS A 71 -11.44 3.14 -10.66
N TRP A 72 -10.17 3.28 -10.27
CA TRP A 72 -9.83 3.82 -8.95
C TRP A 72 -10.28 5.27 -8.73
N SER A 73 -10.53 6.04 -9.80
CA SER A 73 -11.08 7.39 -9.70
C SER A 73 -12.57 7.44 -9.30
N GLU A 74 -13.27 6.33 -9.27
CA GLU A 74 -14.70 6.25 -8.87
C GLU A 74 -14.90 5.56 -7.52
N ILE A 75 -13.83 5.06 -6.89
CA ILE A 75 -13.91 4.37 -5.60
C ILE A 75 -14.37 5.31 -4.49
N THR A 76 -15.33 4.85 -3.69
CA THR A 76 -15.81 5.48 -2.46
C THR A 76 -15.60 4.55 -1.28
N ALA A 77 -15.71 5.07 -0.06
CA ALA A 77 -15.57 4.27 1.16
C ALA A 77 -16.56 3.10 1.18
N SER A 78 -17.83 3.32 0.80
CA SER A 78 -18.88 2.29 0.75
C SER A 78 -18.72 1.29 -0.41
N SER A 79 -17.97 1.63 -1.46
CA SER A 79 -17.73 0.71 -2.58
C SER A 79 -16.73 -0.40 -2.24
N LEU A 80 -15.90 -0.21 -1.21
CA LEU A 80 -14.91 -1.20 -0.79
C LEU A 80 -15.58 -2.46 -0.24
N VAL A 81 -14.97 -3.60 -0.54
CA VAL A 81 -15.41 -4.92 -0.11
C VAL A 81 -14.68 -5.31 1.17
N LEU A 82 -15.39 -5.81 2.17
CA LEU A 82 -14.78 -6.53 3.30
C LEU A 82 -14.82 -8.03 2.97
N ALA A 83 -13.67 -8.66 2.89
CA ALA A 83 -13.51 -10.08 2.62
C ALA A 83 -12.77 -10.80 3.75
N ASP A 84 -12.95 -12.11 3.85
CA ASP A 84 -12.14 -12.97 4.73
C ASP A 84 -11.02 -13.68 3.94
N ASP A 85 -10.14 -14.37 4.67
CA ASP A 85 -9.02 -15.15 4.13
C ASP A 85 -9.43 -16.40 3.34
N LYS A 86 -10.73 -16.69 3.25
CA LYS A 86 -11.34 -17.81 2.48
C LYS A 86 -12.01 -17.34 1.19
N GLY A 87 -12.01 -16.03 0.93
CA GLY A 87 -12.65 -15.43 -0.25
C GLY A 87 -14.13 -15.12 -0.08
N ASN A 88 -14.69 -15.25 1.14
CA ASN A 88 -16.06 -14.85 1.37
C ASN A 88 -16.14 -13.33 1.50
N VAL A 89 -17.10 -12.72 0.80
CA VAL A 89 -17.47 -11.32 1.00
C VAL A 89 -18.31 -11.23 2.28
N LEU A 90 -17.79 -10.53 3.27
CA LEU A 90 -18.45 -10.31 4.58
C LEU A 90 -19.36 -9.09 4.54
N GLU A 91 -18.93 -8.03 3.83
CA GLU A 91 -19.70 -6.80 3.62
C GLU A 91 -19.43 -6.22 2.23
N GLY A 92 -20.46 -5.61 1.64
CA GLY A 92 -20.44 -5.05 0.30
C GLY A 92 -21.23 -5.91 -0.69
N SER A 93 -21.51 -5.34 -1.85
CA SER A 93 -22.24 -6.02 -2.95
C SER A 93 -21.37 -6.34 -4.15
N ASN A 94 -20.11 -5.93 -4.12
CA ASN A 94 -19.13 -6.10 -5.18
C ASN A 94 -18.33 -7.40 -5.00
N THR A 95 -17.59 -7.79 -6.03
CA THR A 95 -16.70 -8.95 -6.00
C THR A 95 -15.25 -8.54 -5.87
N VAL A 96 -14.41 -9.45 -5.39
CA VAL A 96 -12.94 -9.33 -5.36
C VAL A 96 -12.39 -10.10 -6.57
N GLU A 97 -11.32 -9.60 -7.14
CA GLU A 97 -10.60 -10.26 -8.23
C GLU A 97 -9.76 -11.42 -7.67
N ASP A 98 -9.68 -12.55 -8.39
CA ASP A 98 -9.05 -13.77 -7.88
C ASP A 98 -7.56 -13.60 -7.58
N THR A 99 -6.79 -12.96 -8.49
CA THR A 99 -5.35 -12.74 -8.28
C THR A 99 -5.09 -11.80 -7.11
N ALA A 100 -5.96 -10.79 -6.93
CA ALA A 100 -5.95 -9.91 -5.78
C ALA A 100 -6.14 -10.68 -4.48
N PHE A 101 -7.16 -11.54 -4.46
CA PHE A 101 -7.47 -12.34 -3.28
C PHE A 101 -6.28 -13.20 -2.86
N PHE A 102 -5.69 -13.97 -3.78
CA PHE A 102 -4.59 -14.88 -3.44
C PHE A 102 -3.32 -14.15 -2.98
N ILE A 103 -2.96 -13.03 -3.59
CA ILE A 103 -1.79 -12.26 -3.15
C ILE A 103 -2.07 -11.60 -1.79
N HIS A 104 -3.17 -10.86 -1.67
CA HIS A 104 -3.43 -10.02 -0.51
C HIS A 104 -3.73 -10.84 0.75
N SER A 105 -4.57 -11.88 0.67
CA SER A 105 -4.88 -12.75 1.81
C SER A 105 -3.62 -13.42 2.37
N ARG A 106 -2.73 -13.91 1.49
CA ARG A 106 -1.52 -14.60 1.94
C ARG A 106 -0.48 -13.63 2.50
N VAL A 107 -0.36 -12.43 1.93
CA VAL A 107 0.54 -11.39 2.48
C VAL A 107 0.03 -10.90 3.84
N HIS A 108 -1.27 -10.63 4.01
CA HIS A 108 -1.83 -10.24 5.31
C HIS A 108 -1.62 -11.32 6.40
N LEU A 109 -1.78 -12.59 6.05
CA LEU A 109 -1.62 -13.70 7.01
C LEU A 109 -0.15 -13.99 7.37
N ASN A 110 0.77 -13.89 6.40
CA ASN A 110 2.13 -14.40 6.54
C ASN A 110 3.19 -13.30 6.78
N VAL A 111 2.86 -12.02 6.57
CA VAL A 111 3.76 -10.89 6.80
C VAL A 111 3.22 -10.02 7.94
N PRO A 112 3.71 -10.18 9.18
CA PRO A 112 3.10 -9.55 10.37
C PRO A 112 3.03 -8.03 10.33
N SER A 113 3.91 -7.36 9.58
CA SER A 113 3.92 -5.90 9.40
C SER A 113 3.00 -5.41 8.28
N ALA A 114 2.42 -6.31 7.49
CA ALA A 114 1.61 -5.99 6.33
C ALA A 114 0.13 -5.77 6.69
N ARG A 115 -0.14 -4.77 7.55
CA ARG A 115 -1.52 -4.36 7.80
C ARG A 115 -2.17 -3.73 6.57
N VAL A 116 -1.39 -3.00 5.77
CA VAL A 116 -1.79 -2.44 4.47
C VAL A 116 -0.93 -3.09 3.39
N VAL A 117 -1.56 -3.50 2.29
CA VAL A 117 -0.91 -4.10 1.13
C VAL A 117 -1.35 -3.33 -0.12
N LEU A 118 -0.40 -2.73 -0.81
CA LEU A 118 -0.61 -1.96 -2.03
C LEU A 118 0.15 -2.65 -3.16
N HIS A 119 -0.58 -3.30 -4.07
CA HIS A 119 -0.02 -3.88 -5.28
C HIS A 119 -0.41 -3.06 -6.49
N ASN A 120 0.58 -2.64 -7.28
CA ASN A 120 0.33 -2.00 -8.56
C ASN A 120 1.51 -2.08 -9.54
N HIS A 121 1.22 -1.64 -10.78
CA HIS A 121 2.17 -1.60 -11.90
C HIS A 121 2.59 -0.16 -12.21
N MET A 122 3.10 0.55 -11.19
CA MET A 122 3.59 1.93 -11.34
C MET A 122 4.61 2.05 -12.48
N PRO A 123 4.50 3.02 -13.39
CA PRO A 123 5.25 3.05 -14.64
C PRO A 123 6.77 2.91 -14.50
N TYR A 124 7.39 3.66 -13.61
CA TYR A 124 8.86 3.67 -13.49
C TYR A 124 9.37 2.53 -12.61
N THR A 125 8.64 2.19 -11.56
CA THR A 125 9.01 1.05 -10.70
C THR A 125 8.87 -0.26 -11.49
N THR A 126 7.78 -0.44 -12.23
CA THR A 126 7.59 -1.59 -13.11
C THR A 126 8.66 -1.65 -14.19
N ALA A 127 9.03 -0.50 -14.80
CA ALA A 127 10.12 -0.49 -15.78
C ALA A 127 11.45 -1.05 -15.23
N LEU A 128 11.72 -0.85 -13.94
CA LEU A 128 12.89 -1.47 -13.30
C LEU A 128 12.74 -2.98 -13.17
N THR A 129 11.55 -3.51 -12.91
CA THR A 129 11.32 -4.97 -12.79
C THR A 129 11.47 -5.72 -14.12
N LEU A 130 11.50 -5.01 -15.25
CA LEU A 130 11.71 -5.59 -16.58
C LEU A 130 13.20 -5.78 -16.94
N LEU A 131 14.11 -5.30 -16.11
CA LEU A 131 15.55 -5.38 -16.34
C LEU A 131 16.15 -6.59 -15.59
N GLU A 132 17.09 -7.32 -16.20
CA GLU A 132 17.78 -8.44 -15.55
C GLU A 132 18.48 -8.03 -14.24
N ASP A 133 19.03 -6.81 -14.19
CA ASP A 133 19.68 -6.22 -13.03
C ASP A 133 18.80 -5.12 -12.37
N GLY A 134 17.49 -5.24 -12.51
CA GLY A 134 16.51 -4.25 -12.13
C GLY A 134 16.41 -4.01 -10.63
N ARG A 135 17.36 -3.25 -10.10
CA ARG A 135 17.41 -2.87 -8.67
C ARG A 135 17.26 -1.36 -8.53
N LEU A 136 16.56 -0.93 -7.48
CA LEU A 136 16.59 0.46 -7.08
C LEU A 136 17.96 0.77 -6.46
N GLU A 137 18.71 1.65 -7.11
CA GLU A 137 20.04 2.04 -6.64
C GLU A 137 19.97 3.21 -5.65
N MET A 138 20.75 3.13 -4.59
CA MET A 138 20.83 4.17 -3.56
C MET A 138 21.69 5.35 -4.03
N CYS A 139 21.24 6.01 -5.12
CA CYS A 139 21.99 7.06 -5.82
C CYS A 139 21.40 8.47 -5.64
N GLU A 140 20.22 8.58 -4.98
CA GLU A 140 19.57 9.86 -4.68
C GLU A 140 18.85 9.81 -3.32
N GLN A 141 18.43 10.96 -2.81
CA GLN A 141 17.95 11.09 -1.43
C GLN A 141 16.68 10.27 -1.15
N ASN A 142 15.68 10.25 -2.06
CA ASN A 142 14.44 9.50 -1.80
C ASN A 142 14.68 7.99 -1.77
N ALA A 143 15.61 7.48 -2.60
CA ALA A 143 15.95 6.06 -2.61
C ALA A 143 16.51 5.58 -1.26
N LEU A 144 17.23 6.45 -0.53
CA LEU A 144 17.88 6.08 0.73
C LEU A 144 16.90 5.64 1.83
N GLN A 145 15.65 6.09 1.78
CA GLN A 145 14.63 5.62 2.73
C GLN A 145 14.27 4.15 2.54
N PHE A 146 14.60 3.57 1.39
CA PHE A 146 14.32 2.18 1.04
C PHE A 146 15.54 1.25 1.22
N ASP A 147 16.69 1.79 1.62
CA ASP A 147 17.91 1.00 1.79
C ASP A 147 17.72 -0.09 2.85
N GLY A 148 17.81 -1.36 2.43
CA GLY A 148 17.55 -2.53 3.27
C GLY A 148 16.07 -2.88 3.49
N ARG A 149 15.13 -2.21 2.81
CA ARG A 149 13.70 -2.45 2.94
C ARG A 149 13.06 -3.12 1.71
N ILE A 150 13.84 -3.36 0.65
CA ILE A 150 13.36 -3.94 -0.59
C ILE A 150 13.82 -5.39 -0.70
N ALA A 151 12.88 -6.30 -0.93
CA ALA A 151 13.12 -7.64 -1.43
C ALA A 151 12.89 -7.68 -2.94
N TYR A 152 13.51 -8.64 -3.61
CA TYR A 152 13.40 -8.83 -5.06
C TYR A 152 13.03 -10.27 -5.33
N ASP A 153 11.96 -10.46 -6.09
CA ASP A 153 11.58 -11.73 -6.68
C ASP A 153 11.99 -11.71 -8.15
N ASP A 154 13.04 -12.45 -8.47
CA ASP A 154 13.60 -12.50 -9.82
C ASP A 154 12.92 -13.56 -10.71
N GLU A 155 11.86 -14.21 -10.21
CA GLU A 155 11.11 -15.26 -10.90
C GLU A 155 9.68 -14.76 -11.23
N TYR A 156 9.24 -14.99 -12.46
CA TYR A 156 7.87 -14.77 -12.88
C TYR A 156 7.21 -16.12 -13.22
N ASN A 157 6.21 -16.52 -12.42
CA ASN A 157 5.55 -17.83 -12.55
C ASN A 157 4.15 -17.73 -13.18
N GLY A 158 3.75 -16.58 -13.70
CA GLY A 158 2.40 -16.35 -14.24
C GLY A 158 1.48 -15.65 -13.26
N LEU A 159 0.16 -15.81 -13.47
CA LEU A 159 -0.86 -15.18 -12.63
C LEU A 159 -1.02 -15.92 -11.30
N ALA A 160 -1.26 -15.20 -10.21
CA ALA A 160 -1.54 -15.76 -8.90
C ALA A 160 -3.00 -16.26 -8.83
N LEU A 161 -3.23 -17.49 -9.26
CA LEU A 161 -4.56 -18.10 -9.31
C LEU A 161 -4.79 -19.17 -8.23
N ASP A 162 -3.87 -19.29 -7.28
CA ASP A 162 -3.94 -20.21 -6.14
C ASP A 162 -3.17 -19.67 -4.93
N SER A 163 -3.34 -20.35 -3.78
CA SER A 163 -2.69 -19.99 -2.54
C SER A 163 -1.18 -20.22 -2.55
N ASP A 164 -0.68 -21.15 -3.37
CA ASP A 164 0.75 -21.50 -3.41
C ASP A 164 1.57 -20.34 -3.98
N GLU A 165 1.06 -19.68 -5.03
CA GLU A 165 1.71 -18.48 -5.57
C GLU A 165 1.62 -17.30 -4.59
N GLY A 166 0.47 -17.11 -3.90
CA GLY A 166 0.36 -16.10 -2.85
C GLY A 166 1.32 -16.32 -1.68
N ASP A 167 1.49 -17.57 -1.24
CA ASP A 167 2.46 -17.95 -0.19
C ASP A 167 3.91 -17.74 -0.66
N ARG A 168 4.20 -18.01 -1.93
CA ARG A 168 5.50 -17.74 -2.52
C ARG A 168 5.83 -16.25 -2.49
N VAL A 169 4.89 -15.39 -2.92
CA VAL A 169 5.03 -13.93 -2.88
C VAL A 169 5.27 -13.44 -1.44
N ALA A 170 4.48 -13.89 -0.49
CA ALA A 170 4.65 -13.54 0.93
C ALA A 170 6.02 -13.99 1.47
N SER A 171 6.46 -15.20 1.11
CA SER A 171 7.78 -15.74 1.50
C SER A 171 8.93 -14.94 0.90
N LYS A 172 8.85 -14.53 -0.39
CA LYS A 172 9.87 -13.69 -1.05
C LYS A 172 9.98 -12.31 -0.41
N MET A 173 8.88 -11.78 0.10
CA MET A 173 8.88 -10.50 0.83
C MET A 173 9.65 -10.60 2.16
N GLY A 174 9.49 -11.68 2.90
CA GLY A 174 10.17 -11.90 4.18
C GLY A 174 9.93 -10.76 5.17
N ALA A 175 11.00 -10.12 5.66
CA ALA A 175 10.93 -8.97 6.57
C ALA A 175 10.94 -7.60 5.85
N ALA A 176 11.00 -7.59 4.51
CA ALA A 176 10.99 -6.36 3.74
C ALA A 176 9.57 -5.76 3.70
N SER A 177 9.49 -4.43 3.55
CA SER A 177 8.21 -3.74 3.36
C SER A 177 7.86 -3.49 1.90
N ILE A 178 8.77 -3.83 0.99
CA ILE A 178 8.60 -3.65 -0.45
C ILE A 178 9.11 -4.91 -1.16
N LEU A 179 8.34 -5.40 -2.12
CA LEU A 179 8.74 -6.49 -3.00
C LEU A 179 8.66 -6.04 -4.46
N PHE A 180 9.81 -6.06 -5.16
CA PHE A 180 9.86 -5.95 -6.61
C PHE A 180 9.64 -7.33 -7.21
N MET A 181 8.68 -7.48 -8.10
CA MET A 181 8.37 -8.74 -8.77
C MET A 181 8.79 -8.64 -10.25
N ALA A 182 9.74 -9.46 -10.67
CA ALA A 182 10.23 -9.47 -12.04
C ALA A 182 9.09 -9.60 -13.06
N CYS A 183 9.18 -8.82 -14.14
CA CYS A 183 8.21 -8.79 -15.25
C CYS A 183 6.76 -8.50 -14.85
N HIS A 184 6.53 -7.92 -13.66
CA HIS A 184 5.19 -7.74 -13.13
C HIS A 184 4.98 -6.33 -12.57
N GLY A 185 5.35 -6.10 -11.32
CA GLY A 185 5.10 -4.84 -10.63
C GLY A 185 5.67 -4.85 -9.22
N VAL A 186 4.98 -4.22 -8.28
CA VAL A 186 5.49 -4.06 -6.92
C VAL A 186 4.40 -4.31 -5.88
N VAL A 187 4.80 -4.86 -4.73
CA VAL A 187 3.99 -4.86 -3.50
C VAL A 187 4.65 -3.94 -2.49
N VAL A 188 3.88 -3.01 -1.94
CA VAL A 188 4.31 -2.13 -0.84
C VAL A 188 3.43 -2.39 0.37
N THR A 189 4.02 -2.61 1.54
CA THR A 189 3.29 -2.85 2.78
C THR A 189 3.59 -1.80 3.84
N GLY A 190 2.66 -1.64 4.78
CA GLY A 190 2.83 -0.73 5.90
C GLY A 190 1.84 -0.97 7.03
N GLU A 191 2.09 -0.34 8.17
CA GLU A 191 1.23 -0.40 9.34
C GLU A 191 -0.02 0.50 9.25
N SER A 192 -0.01 1.46 8.32
CA SER A 192 -1.13 2.36 8.02
C SER A 192 -1.17 2.72 6.55
N VAL A 193 -2.35 3.15 6.07
CA VAL A 193 -2.52 3.64 4.69
C VAL A 193 -1.60 4.84 4.43
N ALA A 194 -1.48 5.74 5.40
CA ALA A 194 -0.59 6.91 5.30
C ALA A 194 0.86 6.49 5.05
N ARG A 195 1.35 5.48 5.79
CA ARG A 195 2.71 4.98 5.63
C ARG A 195 2.91 4.26 4.30
N ALA A 196 2.06 3.30 3.97
CA ALA A 196 2.18 2.50 2.75
C ALA A 196 2.07 3.38 1.50
N PHE A 197 1.11 4.33 1.46
CA PHE A 197 0.94 5.22 0.32
C PHE A 197 2.09 6.22 0.17
N THR A 198 2.65 6.71 1.28
CA THR A 198 3.84 7.58 1.22
C THR A 198 5.05 6.82 0.69
N ASP A 199 5.26 5.59 1.15
CA ASP A 199 6.33 4.73 0.61
C ASP A 199 6.11 4.45 -0.89
N LEU A 200 4.89 4.12 -1.31
CA LEU A 200 4.53 3.91 -2.71
C LEU A 200 4.87 5.13 -3.58
N TYR A 201 4.44 6.32 -3.14
CA TYR A 201 4.68 7.57 -3.85
C TYR A 201 6.18 7.87 -4.04
N TYR A 202 6.95 7.79 -2.95
CA TYR A 202 8.39 8.09 -3.02
C TYR A 202 9.18 6.98 -3.73
N LEU A 203 8.71 5.73 -3.69
CA LEU A 203 9.30 4.63 -4.44
C LEU A 203 9.20 4.89 -5.95
N GLU A 204 8.03 5.26 -6.44
CA GLU A 204 7.82 5.61 -7.84
C GLU A 204 8.65 6.85 -8.24
N ARG A 205 8.75 7.86 -7.36
CA ARG A 205 9.60 9.04 -7.60
C ARG A 205 11.08 8.67 -7.71
N ALA A 206 11.59 7.81 -6.82
CA ALA A 206 12.98 7.34 -6.86
C ALA A 206 13.25 6.51 -8.12
N SER A 207 12.35 5.60 -8.45
CA SER A 207 12.41 4.79 -9.68
C SER A 207 12.40 5.66 -10.93
N MET A 208 11.53 6.69 -10.98
CA MET A 208 11.48 7.66 -12.07
C MET A 208 12.82 8.38 -12.26
N PHE A 209 13.42 8.87 -11.19
CA PHE A 209 14.71 9.56 -11.27
C PHE A 209 15.80 8.63 -11.78
N GLN A 210 15.84 7.40 -11.32
CA GLN A 210 16.81 6.40 -11.78
C GLN A 210 16.62 6.07 -13.26
N VAL A 211 15.40 5.77 -13.71
CA VAL A 211 15.09 5.46 -15.12
C VAL A 211 15.46 6.63 -16.02
N LEU A 212 15.07 7.85 -15.68
CA LEU A 212 15.39 9.06 -16.45
C LEU A 212 16.91 9.33 -16.47
N ALA A 213 17.61 9.14 -15.35
CA ALA A 213 19.06 9.31 -15.33
C ALA A 213 19.76 8.24 -16.18
N ARG A 214 19.35 6.97 -16.09
CA ARG A 214 19.90 5.88 -16.92
C ARG A 214 19.63 6.07 -18.42
N SER A 215 18.51 6.65 -18.81
CA SER A 215 18.16 6.92 -20.21
C SER A 215 19.13 7.87 -20.93
N THR A 216 19.90 8.65 -20.17
CA THR A 216 20.97 9.52 -20.75
C THR A 216 22.23 8.75 -21.16
N GLY A 217 22.34 7.46 -20.82
CA GLY A 217 23.56 6.65 -20.99
C GLY A 217 24.67 6.98 -19.97
N GLY A 218 24.45 7.93 -19.08
CA GLY A 218 25.40 8.28 -18.01
C GLY A 218 25.43 7.26 -16.87
N LYS A 219 26.57 7.17 -16.17
CA LYS A 219 26.69 6.34 -14.96
C LYS A 219 26.03 7.05 -13.77
N LEU A 220 25.27 6.29 -12.99
CA LEU A 220 24.70 6.80 -11.75
C LEU A 220 25.79 7.09 -10.70
N ARG A 221 25.63 8.16 -9.96
CA ARG A 221 26.48 8.49 -8.81
C ARG A 221 26.23 7.49 -7.68
N GLN A 222 27.27 7.10 -7.00
CA GLN A 222 27.16 6.25 -5.81
C GLN A 222 27.30 7.09 -4.55
N ILE A 223 26.36 6.89 -3.60
CA ILE A 223 26.44 7.47 -2.28
C ILE A 223 27.23 6.48 -1.39
N SER A 224 28.22 6.98 -0.65
CA SER A 224 29.05 6.12 0.19
C SER A 224 28.26 5.45 1.32
N ALA A 225 28.63 4.23 1.68
CA ALA A 225 27.94 3.47 2.72
C ALA A 225 27.75 4.22 4.05
N PRO A 226 28.76 4.95 4.60
CA PRO A 226 28.56 5.72 5.83
C PRO A 226 27.51 6.83 5.69
N VAL A 227 27.44 7.49 4.52
CA VAL A 227 26.44 8.54 4.27
C VAL A 227 25.06 7.93 4.12
N ARG A 228 24.94 6.79 3.44
CA ARG A 228 23.66 6.04 3.32
C ARG A 228 23.12 5.65 4.67
N GLU A 229 23.95 5.03 5.52
CA GLU A 229 23.58 4.61 6.88
C GLU A 229 23.14 5.79 7.76
N ALA A 230 23.91 6.88 7.77
CA ALA A 230 23.57 8.07 8.52
C ALA A 230 22.24 8.69 8.05
N THR A 231 22.04 8.80 6.72
CA THR A 231 20.83 9.38 6.15
C THR A 231 19.61 8.50 6.42
N ARG A 232 19.73 7.18 6.28
CA ARG A 232 18.67 6.24 6.63
C ARG A 232 18.25 6.40 8.09
N GLY A 233 19.21 6.43 9.04
CA GLY A 233 18.89 6.61 10.46
C GLY A 233 18.25 7.97 10.80
N GLN A 234 18.46 9.00 9.98
CA GLN A 234 17.74 10.27 10.09
C GLN A 234 16.30 10.15 9.56
N MET A 235 16.15 9.53 8.38
CA MET A 235 14.86 9.35 7.75
C MET A 235 13.92 8.46 8.58
N ASP A 236 14.41 7.35 9.13
CA ASP A 236 13.62 6.41 9.93
C ASP A 236 12.90 7.09 11.12
N LYS A 237 13.53 8.12 11.69
CA LYS A 237 12.94 8.90 12.80
C LYS A 237 11.83 9.84 12.34
N GLU A 238 11.94 10.38 11.13
CA GLU A 238 11.03 11.39 10.60
C GLU A 238 9.90 10.80 9.77
N LEU A 239 10.10 9.61 9.20
CA LEU A 239 9.16 8.98 8.26
C LEU A 239 7.73 8.81 8.81
N PRO A 240 7.49 8.41 10.08
CA PRO A 240 6.12 8.32 10.58
C PRO A 240 5.38 9.66 10.52
N LEU A 241 6.04 10.74 10.95
CA LEU A 241 5.45 12.08 10.93
C LEU A 241 5.30 12.62 9.50
N ILE A 242 6.26 12.32 8.62
CA ILE A 242 6.20 12.71 7.20
C ILE A 242 5.02 12.01 6.52
N ALA A 243 4.82 10.71 6.77
CA ALA A 243 3.72 9.93 6.19
C ALA A 243 2.36 10.52 6.60
N GLU A 244 2.16 10.78 7.88
CA GLU A 244 0.93 11.38 8.38
C GLU A 244 0.66 12.77 7.78
N ARG A 245 1.67 13.62 7.71
CA ARG A 245 1.56 14.97 7.11
C ARG A 245 1.27 14.92 5.63
N HIS A 246 1.96 14.03 4.90
CA HIS A 246 1.75 13.84 3.47
C HIS A 246 0.33 13.38 3.19
N PHE A 247 -0.09 12.27 3.82
CA PHE A 247 -1.41 11.70 3.57
C PHE A 247 -2.55 12.63 4.04
N SER A 248 -2.39 13.31 5.16
CA SER A 248 -3.34 14.34 5.60
C SER A 248 -3.47 15.50 4.61
N ALA A 249 -2.37 15.90 3.95
CA ALA A 249 -2.43 16.92 2.90
C ALA A 249 -3.21 16.43 1.68
N LEU A 250 -3.00 15.17 1.27
CA LEU A 250 -3.72 14.54 0.18
C LEU A 250 -5.23 14.45 0.47
N ARG A 251 -5.61 14.03 1.67
CA ARG A 251 -7.03 13.98 2.11
C ARG A 251 -7.68 15.36 2.08
N ARG A 252 -7.03 16.41 2.59
CA ARG A 252 -7.59 17.78 2.54
C ARG A 252 -7.86 18.28 1.11
N ILE A 253 -7.08 17.80 0.13
CA ILE A 253 -7.33 18.13 -1.28
C ILE A 253 -8.58 17.39 -1.78
N LEU A 254 -8.69 16.07 -1.51
CA LEU A 254 -9.88 15.30 -1.87
C LEU A 254 -11.14 15.82 -1.17
N ASP A 255 -11.08 16.16 0.12
CA ASP A 255 -12.19 16.74 0.88
C ASP A 255 -12.77 18.00 0.22
N ARG A 256 -11.93 18.75 -0.50
CA ARG A 256 -12.34 19.95 -1.22
C ARG A 256 -12.79 19.67 -2.66
N GLU A 257 -12.16 18.73 -3.34
CA GLU A 257 -12.29 18.55 -4.79
C GLU A 257 -13.17 17.35 -5.17
N GLU A 258 -13.17 16.29 -4.36
CA GLU A 258 -13.90 15.05 -4.58
C GLU A 258 -14.46 14.50 -3.26
N PRO A 259 -15.30 15.25 -2.49
CA PRO A 259 -15.75 14.83 -1.16
C PRO A 259 -16.54 13.52 -1.13
N ASP A 260 -17.05 13.08 -2.28
CA ASP A 260 -17.80 11.83 -2.46
C ASP A 260 -16.97 10.57 -2.16
N TYR A 261 -15.64 10.65 -2.18
CA TYR A 261 -14.79 9.50 -1.81
C TYR A 261 -15.08 8.96 -0.40
N ARG A 262 -15.68 9.79 0.46
CA ARG A 262 -16.03 9.43 1.84
C ARG A 262 -17.36 8.68 1.99
N SER A 263 -18.22 8.71 0.95
CA SER A 263 -19.56 8.13 1.01
C SER A 263 -19.59 6.60 1.00
#